data_0de6274dd8d36170a86ef0bd860f6c3a
#
_entry.id   0de6274dd8d36170a86ef0bd860f6c3a
#
_cell.length_a   1.000
_cell.length_b   1.000
_cell.length_c   1.000
_cell.angle_alpha   90.00
_cell.angle_beta   90.00
_cell.angle_gamma   90.00
#
_symmetry.space_group_name_H-M   'P 1'
#
loop_
_entity.id
_entity.type
_entity.pdbx_description
1 polymer ?
#
loop_
_entity_poly.entity_id
_entity_poly.type
_entity_poly.pdbx_seq_one_letter_code
_entity_poly.pdbx_strand_id
1 'polypeptide(L)'
;MNYLFKEEPTHYSFDDLVRDKKTSWTGVRNALAQKHLRSVRNGDRIFYYHTGDEKAVVGVMKAIGDAYPDPKDKTGKLYAVDVVPVEKLPRPVTLAEIKAKASFKDFPLVRISRLSVMPVSEKEWAEIEKMAKG
;
A
#
# COMPACT_ATOMS: atom_id res chain seq x y z
N MET A 1 -10.78 -5.49 5.28
CA MET A 1 -9.60 -4.76 5.81
C MET A 1 -8.97 -3.92 4.72
N ASN A 2 -8.35 -2.85 5.13
CA ASN A 2 -7.68 -1.94 4.20
C ASN A 2 -6.21 -1.81 4.59
N TYR A 3 -5.36 -1.61 3.58
CA TYR A 3 -3.92 -1.53 3.74
C TYR A 3 -3.35 -0.40 2.90
N LEU A 4 -2.10 -0.06 3.16
CA LEU A 4 -1.29 0.82 2.32
C LEU A 4 0.04 0.12 2.06
N PHE A 5 0.40 0.02 0.79
CA PHE A 5 1.68 -0.56 0.36
C PHE A 5 2.52 0.53 -0.29
N LYS A 6 3.80 0.57 0.06
CA LYS A 6 4.75 1.55 -0.49
C LYS A 6 5.64 0.92 -1.54
N GLU A 7 5.92 1.67 -2.60
CA GLU A 7 6.88 1.27 -3.62
C GLU A 7 7.55 2.49 -4.22
N GLU A 8 8.81 2.34 -4.61
CA GLU A 8 9.54 3.38 -5.34
C GLU A 8 9.03 3.41 -6.79
N PRO A 9 8.53 4.57 -7.29
CA PRO A 9 7.93 4.61 -8.63
C PRO A 9 8.93 4.32 -9.76
N THR A 10 10.21 4.56 -9.55
CA THR A 10 11.23 4.18 -10.54
C THR A 10 11.46 2.69 -10.61
N HIS A 11 11.10 1.96 -9.55
CA HIS A 11 11.15 0.50 -9.53
C HIS A 11 9.84 -0.09 -10.06
N TYR A 12 8.69 0.33 -9.53
CA TYR A 12 7.38 -0.12 -10.01
C TYR A 12 6.33 0.90 -9.60
N SER A 13 5.79 1.62 -10.59
CA SER A 13 4.79 2.66 -10.34
C SER A 13 3.37 2.12 -10.42
N PHE A 14 2.41 2.93 -9.94
CA PHE A 14 1.00 2.59 -10.12
C PHE A 14 0.63 2.50 -11.62
N ASP A 15 1.20 3.36 -12.45
CA ASP A 15 0.97 3.30 -13.89
C ASP A 15 1.54 2.01 -14.50
N ASP A 16 2.65 1.51 -13.97
CA ASP A 16 3.18 0.20 -14.36
C ASP A 16 2.19 -0.92 -14.04
N LEU A 17 1.55 -0.85 -12.86
CA LEU A 17 0.52 -1.81 -12.47
C LEU A 17 -0.69 -1.75 -13.40
N VAL A 18 -1.12 -0.55 -13.77
CA VAL A 18 -2.24 -0.37 -14.72
C VAL A 18 -1.89 -0.99 -16.06
N ARG A 19 -0.67 -0.76 -16.55
CA ARG A 19 -0.17 -1.36 -17.79
C ARG A 19 -0.17 -2.88 -17.72
N ASP A 20 0.34 -3.44 -16.62
CA ASP A 20 0.50 -4.88 -16.45
C ASP A 20 -0.79 -5.57 -16.03
N LYS A 21 -1.77 -4.83 -15.53
CA LYS A 21 -3.10 -5.29 -15.10
C LYS A 21 -3.09 -6.18 -13.84
N LYS A 22 -1.96 -6.71 -13.45
CA LYS A 22 -1.80 -7.57 -12.28
C LYS A 22 -0.32 -7.68 -11.95
N THR A 23 -0.01 -7.81 -10.66
CA THR A 23 1.34 -8.14 -10.24
C THR A 23 1.31 -8.93 -8.93
N SER A 24 2.40 -9.61 -8.64
CA SER A 24 2.61 -10.26 -7.35
C SER A 24 3.48 -9.34 -6.51
N TRP A 25 2.96 -8.92 -5.35
CA TRP A 25 3.69 -8.06 -4.42
C TRP A 25 4.63 -8.91 -3.60
N THR A 26 5.92 -8.74 -3.82
CA THR A 26 6.97 -9.59 -3.25
C THR A 26 8.11 -8.74 -2.68
N GLY A 27 9.08 -9.40 -2.07
CA GLY A 27 10.31 -8.72 -1.65
C GLY A 27 10.19 -7.88 -0.39
N VAL A 28 9.10 -8.00 0.35
CA VAL A 28 8.89 -7.28 1.61
C VAL A 28 9.67 -8.01 2.70
N ARG A 29 10.74 -7.39 3.21
CA ARG A 29 11.66 -8.05 4.15
C ARG A 29 11.50 -7.63 5.60
N ASN A 30 10.97 -6.43 5.86
CA ASN A 30 10.77 -5.95 7.22
C ASN A 30 9.78 -6.86 7.96
N ALA A 31 10.11 -7.27 9.18
CA ALA A 31 9.30 -8.24 9.94
C ALA A 31 7.88 -7.74 10.22
N LEU A 32 7.73 -6.47 10.59
CA LEU A 32 6.41 -5.89 10.86
C LEU A 32 5.59 -5.78 9.59
N ALA A 33 6.22 -5.34 8.49
CA ALA A 33 5.54 -5.27 7.19
C ALA A 33 5.08 -6.66 6.74
N GLN A 34 5.89 -7.69 6.94
CA GLN A 34 5.51 -9.08 6.63
C GLN A 34 4.33 -9.54 7.47
N LYS A 35 4.31 -9.19 8.75
CA LYS A 35 3.19 -9.52 9.63
C LYS A 35 1.88 -8.95 9.07
N HIS A 36 1.90 -7.69 8.62
CA HIS A 36 0.73 -7.07 8.03
C HIS A 36 0.37 -7.69 6.68
N LEU A 37 1.36 -7.96 5.83
CA LEU A 37 1.13 -8.54 4.51
C LEU A 37 0.47 -9.92 4.62
N ARG A 38 0.91 -10.74 5.57
CA ARG A 38 0.31 -12.06 5.81
C ARG A 38 -1.16 -12.00 6.17
N SER A 39 -1.63 -10.87 6.70
CA SER A 39 -3.03 -10.68 7.10
C SER A 39 -3.94 -10.34 5.92
N VAL A 40 -3.38 -10.02 4.75
CA VAL A 40 -4.17 -9.62 3.59
C VAL A 40 -5.00 -10.80 3.08
N ARG A 41 -6.27 -10.52 2.77
CA ARG A 41 -7.22 -11.52 2.28
C ARG A 41 -7.80 -11.06 0.95
N ASN A 42 -8.29 -12.02 0.20
CA ASN A 42 -8.93 -11.74 -1.08
C ASN A 42 -9.98 -10.63 -0.94
N GLY A 43 -9.90 -9.63 -1.82
CA GLY A 43 -10.83 -8.51 -1.84
C GLY A 43 -10.43 -7.32 -0.98
N ASP A 44 -9.39 -7.45 -0.16
CA ASP A 44 -8.92 -6.32 0.65
C ASP A 44 -8.44 -5.18 -0.23
N ARG A 45 -8.80 -3.94 0.13
CA ARG A 45 -8.42 -2.73 -0.60
C ARG A 45 -7.07 -2.21 -0.11
N ILE A 46 -6.27 -1.70 -1.03
CA ILE A 46 -4.90 -1.30 -0.74
C ILE A 46 -4.61 0.03 -1.43
N PHE A 47 -4.18 1.03 -0.65
CA PHE A 47 -3.63 2.25 -1.24
C PHE A 47 -2.23 1.99 -1.76
N TYR A 48 -1.94 2.48 -2.96
CA TYR A 48 -0.62 2.45 -3.56
C TYR A 48 0.08 3.77 -3.24
N TYR A 49 1.22 3.70 -2.57
CA TYR A 49 1.98 4.86 -2.15
C TYR A 49 3.32 4.89 -2.88
N HIS A 50 3.63 6.01 -3.53
CA HIS A 50 4.94 6.23 -4.15
C HIS A 50 5.90 6.83 -3.13
N THR A 51 7.04 6.17 -2.91
CA THR A 51 8.13 6.69 -2.10
C THR A 51 9.03 7.61 -2.93
N GLY A 52 10.22 7.91 -2.43
CA GLY A 52 11.18 8.77 -3.14
C GLY A 52 10.78 10.23 -3.03
N ASP A 53 10.84 10.95 -4.13
CA ASP A 53 10.57 12.39 -4.13
C ASP A 53 9.09 12.73 -4.06
N GLU A 54 8.24 11.85 -4.57
CA GLU A 54 6.80 12.12 -4.63
C GLU A 54 6.13 12.03 -3.27
N LYS A 55 6.38 10.99 -2.50
CA LYS A 55 5.82 10.76 -1.15
C LYS A 55 4.32 11.00 -1.10
N ALA A 56 3.56 10.21 -1.86
CA ALA A 56 2.12 10.41 -1.98
C ALA A 56 1.37 9.10 -2.23
N VAL A 57 0.12 9.06 -1.75
CA VAL A 57 -0.84 8.03 -2.14
C VAL A 57 -1.36 8.39 -3.53
N VAL A 58 -1.26 7.48 -4.48
CA VAL A 58 -1.55 7.77 -5.89
C VAL A 58 -2.68 6.94 -6.48
N GLY A 59 -3.00 5.80 -5.89
CA GLY A 59 -4.01 4.91 -6.45
C GLY A 59 -4.54 3.90 -5.46
N VAL A 60 -5.53 3.14 -5.92
CA VAL A 60 -6.14 2.06 -5.16
C VAL A 60 -5.97 0.78 -5.97
N MET A 61 -5.54 -0.27 -5.28
CA MET A 61 -5.50 -1.62 -5.82
C MET A 61 -6.23 -2.56 -4.84
N LYS A 62 -6.45 -3.81 -5.24
CA LYS A 62 -7.05 -4.78 -4.34
C LYS A 62 -6.36 -6.13 -4.48
N ALA A 63 -6.41 -6.91 -3.40
CA ALA A 63 -5.92 -8.28 -3.40
C ALA A 63 -6.90 -9.19 -4.15
N ILE A 64 -6.38 -10.05 -5.02
CA ILE A 64 -7.16 -11.05 -5.75
C ILE A 64 -6.87 -12.46 -5.24
N GLY A 65 -6.57 -12.56 -3.97
CA GLY A 65 -6.30 -13.81 -3.27
C GLY A 65 -5.73 -13.49 -1.91
N ASP A 66 -5.72 -14.47 -1.02
CA ASP A 66 -5.07 -14.33 0.27
C ASP A 66 -3.55 -14.29 0.09
N ALA A 67 -2.85 -13.67 1.03
CA ALA A 67 -1.38 -13.74 1.05
C ALA A 67 -0.93 -15.21 1.11
N TYR A 68 0.14 -15.53 0.41
CA TYR A 68 0.66 -16.88 0.28
C TYR A 68 2.18 -16.88 0.40
N PRO A 69 2.79 -18.02 0.78
CA PRO A 69 4.27 -18.10 0.82
C PRO A 69 4.86 -17.82 -0.56
N ASP A 70 5.83 -16.91 -0.61
CA ASP A 70 6.50 -16.55 -1.86
C ASP A 70 7.33 -17.76 -2.35
N PRO A 71 7.00 -18.35 -3.51
CA PRO A 71 7.73 -19.53 -4.02
C PRO A 71 9.18 -19.24 -4.36
N LYS A 72 9.55 -17.97 -4.53
CA LYS A 72 10.93 -17.56 -4.81
C LYS A 72 11.76 -17.41 -3.54
N ASP A 73 11.12 -17.37 -2.38
CA ASP A 73 11.82 -17.27 -1.11
C ASP A 73 12.13 -18.67 -0.57
N LYS A 74 13.40 -19.05 -0.66
CA LYS A 74 13.85 -20.38 -0.23
C LYS A 74 13.81 -20.57 1.28
N THR A 75 13.72 -19.49 2.06
CA THR A 75 13.62 -19.57 3.52
C THR A 75 12.24 -19.95 4.00
N GLY A 76 11.22 -19.78 3.17
CA GLY A 76 9.82 -20.02 3.52
C GLY A 76 9.22 -19.00 4.47
N LYS A 77 9.92 -17.89 4.74
CA LYS A 77 9.50 -16.89 5.71
C LYS A 77 8.75 -15.72 5.10
N LEU A 78 8.96 -15.45 3.80
CA LEU A 78 8.36 -14.31 3.13
C LEU A 78 7.07 -14.70 2.44
N TYR A 79 6.07 -13.84 2.57
CA TYR A 79 4.78 -13.97 1.91
C TYR A 79 4.66 -12.97 0.77
N ALA A 80 3.78 -13.26 -0.15
CA ALA A 80 3.43 -12.41 -1.29
C ALA A 80 1.91 -12.31 -1.39
N VAL A 81 1.43 -11.32 -2.13
CA VAL A 81 0.00 -11.20 -2.43
C VAL A 81 -0.15 -10.70 -3.86
N ASP A 82 -1.11 -11.27 -4.58
CA ASP A 82 -1.42 -10.84 -5.95
C ASP A 82 -2.42 -9.70 -5.89
N VAL A 83 -2.17 -8.65 -6.67
CA VAL A 83 -2.98 -7.44 -6.66
C VAL A 83 -3.32 -7.00 -8.08
N VAL A 84 -4.44 -6.30 -8.22
CA VAL A 84 -4.88 -5.65 -9.47
C VAL A 84 -5.18 -4.19 -9.19
N PRO A 85 -5.01 -3.30 -10.19
CA PRO A 85 -5.37 -1.90 -10.01
C PRO A 85 -6.89 -1.75 -9.96
N VAL A 86 -7.37 -0.81 -9.15
CA VAL A 86 -8.78 -0.46 -9.07
C VAL A 86 -9.01 0.91 -9.71
N GLU A 87 -8.32 1.94 -9.20
CA GLU A 87 -8.44 3.29 -9.75
C GLU A 87 -7.24 4.14 -9.38
N LYS A 88 -6.92 5.10 -10.23
CA LYS A 88 -5.97 6.16 -9.91
C LYS A 88 -6.72 7.24 -9.15
N LEU A 89 -6.13 7.76 -8.08
CA LEU A 89 -6.79 8.84 -7.33
C LEU A 89 -6.92 10.09 -8.20
N PRO A 90 -8.02 10.88 -8.04
CA PRO A 90 -8.19 12.13 -8.79
C PRO A 90 -7.00 13.08 -8.68
N ARG A 91 -6.37 13.12 -7.49
CA ARG A 91 -5.08 13.76 -7.29
C ARG A 91 -4.30 12.98 -6.23
N PRO A 92 -2.95 13.01 -6.29
CA PRO A 92 -2.15 12.38 -5.24
C PRO A 92 -2.41 13.05 -3.89
N VAL A 93 -2.41 12.24 -2.82
CA VAL A 93 -2.51 12.75 -1.45
C VAL A 93 -1.12 12.62 -0.85
N THR A 94 -0.46 13.76 -0.61
CA THR A 94 0.93 13.76 -0.18
C THR A 94 1.09 13.43 1.30
N LEU A 95 2.26 12.91 1.64
CA LEU A 95 2.62 12.67 3.04
C LEU A 95 2.56 13.97 3.85
N ALA A 96 3.00 15.09 3.27
CA ALA A 96 2.96 16.39 3.94
C ALA A 96 1.53 16.77 4.30
N GLU A 97 0.58 16.57 3.38
CA GLU A 97 -0.84 16.86 3.65
C GLU A 97 -1.39 15.96 4.76
N ILE A 98 -1.02 14.68 4.76
CA ILE A 98 -1.45 13.73 5.78
C ILE A 98 -0.88 14.13 7.15
N LYS A 99 0.41 14.45 7.22
CA LYS A 99 1.05 14.89 8.47
C LYS A 99 0.45 16.16 9.04
N ALA A 100 -0.08 17.02 8.18
CA ALA A 100 -0.68 18.29 8.62
C ALA A 100 -2.03 18.10 9.32
N LYS A 101 -2.64 16.92 9.24
CA LYS A 101 -3.93 16.64 9.87
C LYS A 101 -3.76 15.88 11.17
N ALA A 102 -4.27 16.44 12.27
CA ALA A 102 -4.18 15.83 13.59
C ALA A 102 -4.87 14.44 13.65
N SER A 103 -5.86 14.22 12.80
CA SER A 103 -6.57 12.93 12.75
C SER A 103 -5.68 11.75 12.35
N PHE A 104 -4.52 12.02 11.74
CA PHE A 104 -3.56 10.99 11.32
C PHE A 104 -2.39 10.82 12.30
N LYS A 105 -2.44 11.42 13.48
CA LYS A 105 -1.29 11.38 14.41
C LYS A 105 -0.85 9.95 14.75
N ASP A 106 -1.76 9.00 14.79
CA ASP A 106 -1.47 7.59 15.13
C ASP A 106 -1.35 6.68 13.91
N PHE A 107 -1.52 7.23 12.70
CA PHE A 107 -1.44 6.46 11.46
C PHE A 107 -0.01 5.96 11.24
N PRO A 108 0.20 4.65 11.00
CA PRO A 108 1.55 4.12 10.83
C PRO A 108 2.38 4.80 9.74
N LEU A 109 1.74 5.29 8.67
CA LEU A 109 2.44 6.06 7.63
C LEU A 109 3.18 7.26 8.21
N VAL A 110 2.57 7.92 9.21
CA VAL A 110 3.15 9.09 9.87
C VAL A 110 4.17 8.68 10.94
N ARG A 111 3.86 7.63 11.69
CA ARG A 111 4.64 7.24 12.88
C ARG A 111 5.84 6.35 12.57
N ILE A 112 5.73 5.50 11.56
CA ILE A 112 6.75 4.49 11.26
C ILE A 112 7.21 4.68 9.82
N SER A 113 8.14 5.61 9.61
CA SER A 113 8.54 6.05 8.27
C SER A 113 9.10 4.93 7.38
N ARG A 114 9.67 3.87 7.96
CA ARG A 114 10.28 2.78 7.21
C ARG A 114 9.38 1.58 6.98
N LEU A 115 8.15 1.64 7.48
CA LEU A 115 7.20 0.56 7.29
C LEU A 115 6.60 0.64 5.89
N SER A 116 6.69 -0.45 5.12
CA SER A 116 6.25 -0.47 3.71
C SER A 116 4.89 -1.13 3.49
N VAL A 117 4.36 -1.81 4.50
CA VAL A 117 3.02 -2.42 4.46
C VAL A 117 2.38 -2.17 5.81
N MET A 118 1.19 -1.60 5.81
CA MET A 118 0.51 -1.24 7.05
C MET A 118 -1.00 -1.31 6.90
N PRO A 119 -1.72 -1.57 8.00
CA PRO A 119 -3.19 -1.48 7.99
C PRO A 119 -3.63 -0.02 7.92
N VAL A 120 -4.80 0.20 7.34
CA VAL A 120 -5.45 1.50 7.26
C VAL A 120 -6.85 1.32 7.83
N SER A 121 -7.22 2.11 8.83
CA SER A 121 -8.58 2.03 9.39
C SER A 121 -9.59 2.54 8.38
N GLU A 122 -10.86 2.19 8.55
CA GLU A 122 -11.93 2.70 7.70
C GLU A 122 -12.00 4.23 7.74
N LYS A 123 -11.78 4.81 8.91
CA LYS A 123 -11.78 6.26 9.08
C LYS A 123 -10.62 6.92 8.34
N GLU A 124 -9.41 6.35 8.45
CA GLU A 124 -8.24 6.85 7.74
C GLU A 124 -8.42 6.71 6.22
N TRP A 125 -8.96 5.59 5.79
CA TRP A 125 -9.24 5.35 4.37
C TRP A 125 -10.19 6.40 3.80
N ALA A 126 -11.32 6.62 4.48
CA ALA A 126 -12.33 7.60 4.04
C ALA A 126 -11.76 9.00 3.99
N GLU A 127 -10.93 9.38 4.96
CA GLU A 127 -10.31 10.70 5.01
C GLU A 127 -9.34 10.92 3.84
N ILE A 128 -8.54 9.91 3.52
CA ILE A 128 -7.62 9.99 2.37
C ILE A 128 -8.40 10.10 1.06
N GLU A 129 -9.48 9.33 0.90
CA GLU A 129 -10.32 9.43 -0.29
C GLU A 129 -10.92 10.83 -0.43
N LYS A 130 -11.37 11.41 0.66
CA LYS A 130 -11.92 12.77 0.68
C LYS A 130 -10.86 13.80 0.28
N MET A 131 -9.63 13.66 0.79
CA MET A 131 -8.52 14.54 0.43
C MET A 131 -8.18 14.44 -1.06
N ALA A 132 -8.29 13.27 -1.64
CA ALA A 132 -8.02 13.05 -3.07
C ALA A 132 -9.04 13.76 -3.97
N LYS A 133 -10.24 14.01 -3.46
CA LYS A 133 -11.31 14.71 -4.21
C LYS A 133 -11.24 16.22 -4.05
N GLY A 134 -10.62 16.67 -2.99
CA GLY A 134 -10.48 18.08 -2.69
C GLY A 134 -9.33 18.72 -3.38
#